data_142113a210bdfa7abf63d93eca407a63
#
_entry.id   142113a210bdfa7abf63d93eca407a63
#
_cell.length_a   1.000
_cell.length_b   1.000
_cell.length_c   1.000
_cell.angle_alpha   90.00
_cell.angle_beta   90.00
_cell.angle_gamma   90.00
#
_symmetry.space_group_name_H-M   'P 1'
#
loop_
_entity.id
_entity.type
_entity.pdbx_description
1 polymer ?
#
loop_
_entity_poly.entity_id
_entity_poly.type
_entity_poly.pdbx_seq_one_letter_code
_entity_poly.pdbx_strand_id
1 'polypeptide(L)'
;ESWRVSKRDWERHELYGEYLEDQRKAGVFSHFARNSGFFPLCGQGHINTYALFAELNRQIVGAHGRAGFIVPSGIATDDTTKFYFQDLVKKRALVSLYDFENADGVFESVHRSFKFCALTPTTGGNEAPAELVCFAHQVTDLDDPQKRFTLTPDEFELLNPNTRTLPIFRSKRDAELTKAIYRRVPVLWREEPEQNPWRVSFRQGLFNMASDSGLFRTEPGEGLVRLYQANMLHHFDHRWATHVPGMPSKM
;
A
#
# COMPACT_ATOMS: atom_id res chain seq x y z
N GLU A 1 -0.33 39.51 -3.15
CA GLU A 1 -0.93 40.06 -4.38
C GLU A 1 -1.23 38.92 -5.34
N SER A 2 -2.52 38.75 -5.64
CA SER A 2 -3.06 37.57 -6.31
C SER A 2 -2.66 37.56 -7.80
N TRP A 3 -2.00 36.52 -8.22
CA TRP A 3 -1.77 36.13 -9.61
C TRP A 3 -3.08 35.72 -10.31
N ARG A 4 -4.11 36.55 -10.27
CA ARG A 4 -5.29 36.39 -11.11
C ARG A 4 -5.03 37.07 -12.46
N VAL A 5 -4.30 36.37 -13.32
CA VAL A 5 -4.28 36.70 -14.74
C VAL A 5 -5.68 36.44 -15.28
N SER A 6 -6.26 37.36 -16.03
CA SER A 6 -7.60 37.18 -16.57
C SER A 6 -7.61 36.02 -17.56
N LYS A 7 -8.71 35.25 -17.62
CA LYS A 7 -8.88 34.14 -18.55
C LYS A 7 -8.56 34.55 -20.02
N ARG A 8 -8.90 35.81 -20.40
CA ARG A 8 -8.62 36.36 -21.73
C ARG A 8 -7.14 36.57 -21.99
N ASP A 9 -6.33 36.93 -21.01
CA ASP A 9 -4.90 37.16 -21.18
C ASP A 9 -4.17 35.84 -21.34
N TRP A 10 -4.61 34.78 -20.68
CA TRP A 10 -4.09 33.43 -20.85
C TRP A 10 -4.45 32.82 -22.21
N GLU A 11 -5.68 33.07 -22.72
CA GLU A 11 -6.10 32.58 -24.04
C GLU A 11 -5.30 33.14 -25.20
N ARG A 12 -4.59 34.26 -24.99
CA ARG A 12 -3.68 34.89 -25.98
C ARG A 12 -2.24 34.42 -25.90
N HIS A 13 -1.90 33.65 -24.89
CA HIS A 13 -0.53 33.17 -24.67
C HIS A 13 -0.33 31.76 -25.26
N GLU A 14 0.77 31.59 -25.97
CA GLU A 14 1.24 30.29 -26.50
C GLU A 14 1.30 29.24 -25.43
N LEU A 15 1.76 29.59 -24.21
CA LEU A 15 1.79 28.74 -22.98
C LEU A 15 0.44 28.22 -22.56
N TYR A 16 -0.65 28.99 -22.79
CA TYR A 16 -2.00 28.50 -22.45
C TYR A 16 -2.47 27.44 -23.44
N GLY A 17 -2.11 27.61 -24.72
CA GLY A 17 -2.36 26.61 -25.75
C GLY A 17 -1.65 25.28 -25.44
N GLU A 18 -0.36 25.36 -25.08
CA GLU A 18 0.43 24.20 -24.65
C GLU A 18 -0.17 23.52 -23.41
N TYR A 19 -0.54 24.30 -22.38
CA TYR A 19 -1.19 23.79 -21.19
C TYR A 19 -2.50 23.02 -21.50
N LEU A 20 -3.36 23.58 -22.35
CA LEU A 20 -4.62 22.92 -22.73
C LEU A 20 -4.36 21.64 -23.52
N GLU A 21 -3.34 21.63 -24.38
CA GLU A 21 -2.96 20.44 -25.12
C GLU A 21 -2.43 19.35 -24.18
N ASP A 22 -1.57 19.69 -23.25
CA ASP A 22 -1.02 18.75 -22.28
C ASP A 22 -2.11 18.22 -21.31
N GLN A 23 -3.02 19.08 -20.88
CA GLN A 23 -4.19 18.68 -20.10
C GLN A 23 -5.06 17.69 -20.88
N ARG A 24 -5.30 17.97 -22.17
CA ARG A 24 -6.03 17.06 -23.04
C ARG A 24 -5.31 15.71 -23.20
N LYS A 25 -3.99 15.72 -23.45
CA LYS A 25 -3.17 14.50 -23.57
C LYS A 25 -3.25 13.67 -22.30
N ALA A 26 -3.09 14.29 -21.13
CA ALA A 26 -3.21 13.61 -19.85
C ALA A 26 -4.58 13.01 -19.61
N GLY A 27 -5.65 13.74 -19.99
CA GLY A 27 -7.04 13.27 -19.93
C GLY A 27 -7.30 12.08 -20.85
N VAL A 28 -6.82 12.14 -22.09
CA VAL A 28 -6.94 11.06 -23.07
C VAL A 28 -6.17 9.82 -22.62
N PHE A 29 -4.96 9.99 -22.11
CA PHE A 29 -4.18 8.89 -21.59
C PHE A 29 -4.89 8.19 -20.40
N SER A 30 -5.40 8.97 -19.46
CA SER A 30 -6.16 8.43 -18.33
C SER A 30 -7.44 7.70 -18.77
N HIS A 31 -8.14 8.27 -19.77
CA HIS A 31 -9.32 7.63 -20.34
C HIS A 31 -8.98 6.32 -21.06
N PHE A 32 -7.91 6.30 -21.84
CA PHE A 32 -7.41 5.10 -22.49
C PHE A 32 -7.06 4.01 -21.47
N ALA A 33 -6.26 4.36 -20.43
CA ALA A 33 -5.86 3.39 -19.42
C ALA A 33 -7.06 2.74 -18.71
N ARG A 34 -8.15 3.50 -18.49
CA ARG A 34 -9.36 2.99 -17.81
C ARG A 34 -10.30 2.19 -18.71
N ASN A 35 -10.44 2.61 -19.98
CA ASN A 35 -11.59 2.19 -20.79
C ASN A 35 -11.20 1.35 -21.99
N SER A 36 -9.91 1.26 -22.36
CA SER A 36 -9.48 0.46 -23.50
C SER A 36 -9.56 -1.06 -23.28
N GLY A 37 -9.67 -1.50 -22.02
CA GLY A 37 -9.54 -2.91 -21.66
C GLY A 37 -8.09 -3.43 -21.68
N PHE A 38 -7.12 -2.55 -22.01
CA PHE A 38 -5.71 -2.93 -22.10
C PHE A 38 -5.07 -3.13 -20.72
N PHE A 39 -5.55 -2.40 -19.71
CA PHE A 39 -5.07 -2.45 -18.35
C PHE A 39 -6.18 -2.81 -17.34
N PRO A 40 -6.72 -4.04 -17.41
CA PRO A 40 -7.85 -4.44 -16.57
C PRO A 40 -7.53 -4.47 -15.07
N LEU A 41 -6.26 -4.62 -14.70
CA LEU A 41 -5.82 -4.73 -13.31
C LEU A 41 -5.34 -3.39 -12.73
N CYS A 42 -4.60 -2.59 -13.50
CA CYS A 42 -3.99 -1.34 -13.05
C CYS A 42 -4.68 -0.08 -13.60
N GLY A 43 -5.61 -0.20 -14.54
CA GLY A 43 -6.36 0.92 -15.11
C GLY A 43 -7.52 1.42 -14.22
N GLN A 44 -7.50 1.13 -12.92
CA GLN A 44 -8.56 1.46 -11.97
C GLN A 44 -8.05 2.43 -10.89
N GLY A 45 -8.98 3.11 -10.23
CA GLY A 45 -8.66 3.99 -9.10
C GLY A 45 -7.69 5.11 -9.47
N HIS A 46 -6.68 5.32 -8.65
CA HIS A 46 -5.63 6.32 -8.89
C HIS A 46 -4.55 5.72 -9.81
N ILE A 47 -4.59 6.08 -11.11
CA ILE A 47 -3.68 5.53 -12.11
C ILE A 47 -2.26 6.07 -11.90
N ASN A 48 -1.31 5.14 -11.87
CA ASN A 48 0.12 5.47 -11.88
C ASN A 48 0.82 4.68 -12.99
N THR A 49 1.71 5.35 -13.70
CA THR A 49 2.42 4.78 -14.86
C THR A 49 3.23 3.54 -14.53
N TYR A 50 3.87 3.48 -13.36
CA TYR A 50 4.64 2.29 -12.98
C TYR A 50 3.78 1.02 -12.92
N ALA A 51 2.54 1.15 -12.45
CA ALA A 51 1.61 0.03 -12.37
C ALA A 51 1.15 -0.43 -13.76
N LEU A 52 0.86 0.53 -14.66
CA LEU A 52 0.53 0.21 -16.05
C LEU A 52 1.69 -0.50 -16.76
N PHE A 53 2.93 -0.02 -16.58
CA PHE A 53 4.11 -0.70 -17.14
C PHE A 53 4.33 -2.08 -16.54
N ALA A 54 4.06 -2.27 -15.24
CA ALA A 54 4.15 -3.59 -14.62
C ALA A 54 3.15 -4.59 -15.24
N GLU A 55 1.92 -4.16 -15.52
CA GLU A 55 0.92 -4.97 -16.19
C GLU A 55 1.30 -5.23 -17.66
N LEU A 56 1.75 -4.21 -18.39
CA LEU A 56 2.21 -4.34 -19.76
C LEU A 56 3.40 -5.30 -19.89
N ASN A 57 4.40 -5.17 -19.03
CA ASN A 57 5.56 -6.07 -19.03
C ASN A 57 5.14 -7.53 -18.93
N ARG A 58 4.14 -7.82 -18.12
CA ARG A 58 3.61 -9.17 -17.99
C ARG A 58 2.85 -9.65 -19.23
N GLN A 59 2.18 -8.74 -19.95
CA GLN A 59 1.47 -9.08 -21.18
C GLN A 59 2.40 -9.41 -22.34
N ILE A 60 3.57 -8.75 -22.41
CA ILE A 60 4.53 -8.95 -23.51
C ILE A 60 5.51 -10.09 -23.28
N VAL A 61 5.61 -10.59 -22.04
CA VAL A 61 6.46 -11.76 -21.73
C VAL A 61 5.82 -13.02 -22.27
N GLY A 62 6.59 -13.84 -22.99
CA GLY A 62 6.13 -15.12 -23.55
C GLY A 62 5.74 -16.14 -22.48
N ALA A 63 5.06 -17.22 -22.91
CA ALA A 63 4.36 -18.19 -22.05
C ALA A 63 5.19 -18.84 -20.91
N HIS A 64 6.53 -18.83 -21.02
CA HIS A 64 7.44 -19.35 -19.99
C HIS A 64 8.50 -18.32 -19.58
N GLY A 65 8.26 -17.06 -19.96
CA GLY A 65 9.20 -15.99 -19.70
C GLY A 65 9.05 -15.41 -18.30
N ARG A 66 10.07 -14.63 -17.92
CA ARG A 66 10.09 -13.83 -16.69
C ARG A 66 10.40 -12.40 -17.03
N ALA A 67 9.79 -11.46 -16.34
CA ALA A 67 10.17 -10.05 -16.36
C ALA A 67 10.79 -9.70 -15.01
N GLY A 68 11.81 -8.84 -15.01
CA GLY A 68 12.38 -8.28 -13.79
C GLY A 68 12.39 -6.75 -13.90
N PHE A 69 11.82 -6.09 -12.91
CA PHE A 69 11.77 -4.62 -12.91
C PHE A 69 11.70 -4.05 -11.49
N ILE A 70 12.13 -2.80 -11.38
CA ILE A 70 12.10 -2.04 -10.12
C ILE A 70 10.93 -1.06 -10.17
N VAL A 71 10.09 -1.14 -9.15
CA VAL A 71 8.90 -0.28 -8.99
C VAL A 71 8.71 0.11 -7.52
N PRO A 72 7.92 1.15 -7.21
CA PRO A 72 7.54 1.44 -5.84
C PRO A 72 6.88 0.22 -5.16
N SER A 73 7.20 -0.02 -3.88
CA SER A 73 6.67 -1.16 -3.10
C SER A 73 5.14 -1.17 -3.00
N GLY A 74 4.51 -0.01 -3.22
CA GLY A 74 3.06 0.11 -3.33
C GLY A 74 2.42 -0.83 -4.35
N ILE A 75 3.17 -1.32 -5.36
CA ILE A 75 2.66 -2.35 -6.31
C ILE A 75 2.12 -3.59 -5.60
N ALA A 76 2.68 -3.93 -4.44
CA ALA A 76 2.34 -5.12 -3.67
C ALA A 76 1.54 -4.83 -2.39
N THR A 77 1.51 -3.57 -1.92
CA THR A 77 0.94 -3.21 -0.61
C THR A 77 -0.26 -2.28 -0.68
N ASP A 78 -0.40 -1.49 -1.76
CA ASP A 78 -1.43 -0.47 -1.85
C ASP A 78 -2.76 -1.03 -2.36
N ASP A 79 -3.85 -0.45 -1.88
CA ASP A 79 -5.20 -0.83 -2.30
C ASP A 79 -5.44 -0.58 -3.80
N THR A 80 -4.85 0.45 -4.37
CA THR A 80 -5.01 0.81 -5.79
C THR A 80 -4.39 -0.20 -6.75
N THR A 81 -3.39 -0.96 -6.31
CA THR A 81 -2.67 -1.98 -7.11
C THR A 81 -3.00 -3.41 -6.68
N LYS A 82 -3.88 -3.58 -5.70
CA LYS A 82 -4.22 -4.89 -5.14
C LYS A 82 -4.65 -5.91 -6.19
N PHE A 83 -5.42 -5.50 -7.20
CA PHE A 83 -5.91 -6.43 -8.24
C PHE A 83 -4.77 -7.03 -9.08
N TYR A 84 -3.75 -6.23 -9.37
CA TYR A 84 -2.55 -6.72 -10.05
C TYR A 84 -1.79 -7.72 -9.18
N PHE A 85 -1.55 -7.39 -7.92
CA PHE A 85 -0.83 -8.28 -7.01
C PHE A 85 -1.62 -9.55 -6.69
N GLN A 86 -2.94 -9.44 -6.47
CA GLN A 86 -3.83 -10.59 -6.32
C GLN A 86 -3.78 -11.55 -7.52
N ASP A 87 -3.75 -11.01 -8.73
CA ASP A 87 -3.68 -11.82 -9.95
C ASP A 87 -2.33 -12.55 -10.05
N LEU A 88 -1.22 -11.90 -9.66
CA LEU A 88 0.09 -12.55 -9.55
C LEU A 88 0.07 -13.73 -8.58
N VAL A 89 -0.48 -13.52 -7.40
CA VAL A 89 -0.58 -14.57 -6.37
C VAL A 89 -1.50 -15.70 -6.82
N LYS A 90 -2.71 -15.38 -7.29
CA LYS A 90 -3.73 -16.35 -7.69
C LYS A 90 -3.29 -17.22 -8.86
N LYS A 91 -2.59 -16.65 -9.83
CA LYS A 91 -2.07 -17.36 -10.99
C LYS A 91 -0.69 -18.02 -10.74
N ARG A 92 -0.20 -17.96 -9.50
CA ARG A 92 1.15 -18.42 -9.13
C ARG A 92 2.23 -17.79 -10.02
N ALA A 93 2.03 -16.53 -10.38
CA ALA A 93 2.89 -15.80 -11.29
C ALA A 93 3.96 -14.95 -10.57
N LEU A 94 3.92 -14.88 -9.25
CA LEU A 94 4.95 -14.23 -8.45
C LEU A 94 6.11 -15.20 -8.22
N VAL A 95 7.28 -14.88 -8.78
CA VAL A 95 8.50 -15.65 -8.56
C VAL A 95 9.24 -15.12 -7.35
N SER A 96 9.54 -13.81 -7.34
CA SER A 96 10.18 -13.15 -6.21
C SER A 96 9.77 -11.70 -6.09
N LEU A 97 9.82 -11.18 -4.87
CA LEU A 97 9.71 -9.77 -4.58
C LEU A 97 10.69 -9.42 -3.45
N TYR A 98 11.61 -8.50 -3.76
CA TYR A 98 12.57 -7.98 -2.80
C TYR A 98 12.29 -6.51 -2.54
N ASP A 99 11.76 -6.21 -1.35
CA ASP A 99 11.36 -4.87 -0.92
C ASP A 99 12.51 -4.18 -0.20
N PHE A 100 12.81 -2.97 -0.64
CA PHE A 100 13.88 -2.13 -0.14
C PHE A 100 13.35 -0.82 0.45
N GLU A 101 13.99 -0.37 1.51
CA GLU A 101 13.95 1.02 1.95
C GLU A 101 15.21 1.73 1.45
N ASN A 102 15.06 2.92 0.84
CA ASN A 102 16.21 3.68 0.33
C ASN A 102 17.06 4.34 1.45
N ALA A 103 16.99 3.80 2.67
CA ALA A 103 17.62 4.38 3.85
C ALA A 103 19.13 4.61 3.67
N ASP A 104 19.83 3.64 3.10
CA ASP A 104 21.27 3.70 2.83
C ASP A 104 21.60 4.33 1.47
N GLY A 105 20.59 4.73 0.68
CA GLY A 105 20.76 5.46 -0.56
C GLY A 105 21.19 4.63 -1.75
N VAL A 106 20.58 3.49 -1.94
CA VAL A 106 20.72 2.71 -3.18
C VAL A 106 20.49 3.60 -4.41
N PHE A 107 19.52 4.53 -4.31
CA PHE A 107 19.30 5.60 -5.27
C PHE A 107 19.62 6.95 -4.60
N GLU A 108 20.76 7.53 -4.92
CA GLU A 108 21.28 8.75 -4.28
C GLU A 108 20.35 9.97 -4.44
N SER A 109 19.72 10.11 -5.61
CA SER A 109 18.81 11.21 -5.93
C SER A 109 17.39 11.05 -5.39
N VAL A 110 17.08 9.90 -4.77
CA VAL A 110 15.75 9.60 -4.22
C VAL A 110 15.76 9.78 -2.71
N HIS A 111 14.71 10.39 -2.17
CA HIS A 111 14.60 10.61 -0.73
C HIS A 111 14.68 9.30 0.05
N ARG A 112 15.36 9.32 1.21
CA ARG A 112 15.68 8.14 2.02
C ARG A 112 14.47 7.35 2.53
N SER A 113 13.32 7.97 2.64
CA SER A 113 12.08 7.32 3.09
C SER A 113 11.32 6.56 1.98
N PHE A 114 11.75 6.67 0.73
CA PHE A 114 11.09 5.96 -0.36
C PHE A 114 11.38 4.47 -0.30
N LYS A 115 10.33 3.70 -0.62
CA LYS A 115 10.40 2.24 -0.72
C LYS A 115 10.22 1.82 -2.16
N PHE A 116 11.00 0.85 -2.58
CA PHE A 116 10.92 0.25 -3.90
C PHE A 116 11.12 -1.26 -3.80
N CYS A 117 10.66 -1.99 -4.78
CA CYS A 117 10.90 -3.43 -4.83
C CYS A 117 11.43 -3.87 -6.19
N ALA A 118 12.29 -4.89 -6.17
CA ALA A 118 12.61 -5.68 -7.35
C ALA A 118 11.56 -6.80 -7.46
N LEU A 119 10.71 -6.70 -8.47
CA LEU A 119 9.61 -7.64 -8.71
C LEU A 119 9.90 -8.53 -9.91
N THR A 120 9.77 -9.84 -9.73
CA THR A 120 9.95 -10.82 -10.80
C THR A 120 8.67 -11.64 -11.01
N PRO A 121 7.79 -11.23 -11.91
CA PRO A 121 6.66 -12.05 -12.33
C PRO A 121 7.04 -13.03 -13.46
N THR A 122 6.22 -14.07 -13.60
CA THR A 122 6.22 -15.00 -14.74
C THR A 122 4.82 -15.10 -15.34
N THR A 123 4.71 -15.65 -16.54
CA THR A 123 3.43 -15.93 -17.21
C THR A 123 3.05 -17.40 -17.18
N GLY A 124 4.01 -18.31 -17.10
CA GLY A 124 3.79 -19.76 -17.16
C GLY A 124 3.35 -20.42 -15.85
N GLY A 125 3.16 -19.60 -14.78
CA GLY A 125 2.98 -20.11 -13.43
C GLY A 125 4.30 -20.57 -12.81
N ASN A 126 4.33 -20.65 -11.49
CA ASN A 126 5.46 -21.13 -10.71
C ASN A 126 4.95 -22.14 -9.66
N GLU A 127 5.43 -23.37 -9.70
CA GLU A 127 5.05 -24.37 -8.69
C GLU A 127 5.71 -24.09 -7.34
N ALA A 128 6.89 -23.46 -7.36
CA ALA A 128 7.58 -23.07 -6.15
C ALA A 128 6.87 -21.89 -5.45
N PRO A 129 6.93 -21.82 -4.12
CA PRO A 129 6.47 -20.66 -3.37
C PRO A 129 7.21 -19.39 -3.83
N ALA A 130 6.55 -18.22 -3.72
CA ALA A 130 7.17 -16.95 -4.02
C ALA A 130 8.26 -16.62 -2.99
N GLU A 131 9.44 -16.22 -3.47
CA GLU A 131 10.56 -15.83 -2.62
C GLU A 131 10.49 -14.35 -2.27
N LEU A 132 10.67 -14.03 -1.00
CA LEU A 132 10.42 -12.69 -0.46
C LEU A 132 11.56 -12.27 0.48
N VAL A 133 11.91 -10.99 0.36
CA VAL A 133 12.70 -10.26 1.35
C VAL A 133 12.03 -8.91 1.56
N CYS A 134 11.86 -8.46 2.80
CA CYS A 134 11.32 -7.14 3.12
C CYS A 134 12.31 -6.35 3.98
N PHE A 135 12.19 -5.01 3.92
CA PHE A 135 13.09 -4.10 4.64
C PHE A 135 14.57 -4.29 4.32
N ALA A 136 14.92 -4.62 3.10
CA ALA A 136 16.32 -4.59 2.67
C ALA A 136 16.80 -3.14 2.55
N HIS A 137 18.02 -2.86 3.01
CA HIS A 137 18.67 -1.57 2.83
C HIS A 137 19.79 -1.65 1.80
N GLN A 138 20.38 -2.83 1.65
CA GLN A 138 21.48 -3.10 0.73
C GLN A 138 21.22 -4.39 -0.04
N VAL A 139 21.85 -4.52 -1.19
CA VAL A 139 21.73 -5.74 -2.01
C VAL A 139 22.23 -6.98 -1.28
N THR A 140 23.23 -6.83 -0.43
CA THR A 140 23.78 -7.91 0.42
C THR A 140 22.77 -8.47 1.44
N ASP A 141 21.72 -7.71 1.78
CA ASP A 141 20.61 -8.21 2.62
C ASP A 141 19.86 -9.38 1.98
N LEU A 142 19.90 -9.49 0.65
CA LEU A 142 19.28 -10.59 -0.07
C LEU A 142 19.99 -11.93 0.15
N ASP A 143 21.24 -11.91 0.58
CA ASP A 143 22.03 -13.11 0.86
C ASP A 143 21.83 -13.61 2.30
N ASP A 144 21.16 -12.82 3.15
CA ASP A 144 20.85 -13.20 4.52
C ASP A 144 19.71 -14.23 4.59
N PRO A 145 19.96 -15.48 4.96
CA PRO A 145 18.95 -16.52 5.03
C PRO A 145 17.90 -16.26 6.12
N GLN A 146 18.15 -15.35 7.07
CA GLN A 146 17.20 -14.98 8.12
C GLN A 146 16.18 -13.95 7.61
N LYS A 147 16.52 -13.14 6.61
CA LYS A 147 15.63 -12.17 5.98
C LYS A 147 14.78 -12.81 4.87
N ARG A 148 15.29 -13.88 4.25
CA ARG A 148 14.64 -14.55 3.11
C ARG A 148 13.59 -15.55 3.60
N PHE A 149 12.37 -15.39 3.11
CA PHE A 149 11.25 -16.29 3.40
C PHE A 149 10.42 -16.57 2.15
N THR A 150 9.54 -17.53 2.22
CA THR A 150 8.65 -17.89 1.11
C THR A 150 7.20 -17.90 1.54
N LEU A 151 6.29 -17.56 0.61
CA LEU A 151 4.85 -17.68 0.81
C LEU A 151 4.21 -18.41 -0.37
N THR A 152 3.31 -19.32 -0.04
CA THR A 152 2.39 -19.94 -1.01
C THR A 152 1.16 -19.04 -1.22
N PRO A 153 0.39 -19.22 -2.31
CA PRO A 153 -0.88 -18.51 -2.49
C PRO A 153 -1.84 -18.65 -1.32
N ASP A 154 -1.91 -19.84 -0.72
CA ASP A 154 -2.79 -20.09 0.43
C ASP A 154 -2.31 -19.35 1.69
N GLU A 155 -0.99 -19.13 1.83
CA GLU A 155 -0.44 -18.36 2.93
C GLU A 155 -0.65 -16.84 2.74
N PHE A 156 -0.65 -16.33 1.50
CA PHE A 156 -1.11 -14.97 1.23
C PHE A 156 -2.57 -14.76 1.63
N GLU A 157 -3.44 -15.70 1.28
CA GLU A 157 -4.85 -15.65 1.66
C GLU A 157 -5.06 -15.81 3.17
N LEU A 158 -4.29 -16.65 3.83
CA LEU A 158 -4.33 -16.81 5.29
C LEU A 158 -4.00 -15.51 6.02
N LEU A 159 -2.96 -14.80 5.56
CA LEU A 159 -2.44 -13.61 6.22
C LEU A 159 -3.24 -12.35 5.88
N ASN A 160 -3.64 -12.19 4.62
CA ASN A 160 -4.41 -11.05 4.12
C ASN A 160 -5.62 -11.51 3.28
N PRO A 161 -6.66 -12.08 3.90
CA PRO A 161 -7.78 -12.69 3.15
C PRO A 161 -8.57 -11.70 2.31
N ASN A 162 -8.68 -10.44 2.71
CA ASN A 162 -9.48 -9.43 2.02
C ASN A 162 -8.75 -8.81 0.82
N THR A 163 -7.48 -8.48 0.98
CA THR A 163 -6.70 -7.79 -0.06
C THR A 163 -5.71 -8.68 -0.78
N ARG A 164 -5.26 -9.78 -0.19
CA ARG A 164 -4.17 -10.65 -0.67
C ARG A 164 -2.92 -9.87 -1.10
N THR A 165 -2.74 -8.69 -0.49
CA THR A 165 -1.53 -7.88 -0.66
C THR A 165 -0.37 -8.49 0.13
N LEU A 166 0.85 -8.02 -0.13
CA LEU A 166 2.06 -8.52 0.51
C LEU A 166 2.02 -8.29 2.04
N PRO A 167 2.05 -9.35 2.85
CA PRO A 167 2.33 -9.21 4.28
C PRO A 167 3.82 -8.96 4.47
N ILE A 168 4.17 -7.89 5.20
CA ILE A 168 5.54 -7.45 5.36
C ILE A 168 6.14 -8.01 6.64
N PHE A 169 7.26 -8.75 6.53
CA PHE A 169 7.98 -9.35 7.65
C PHE A 169 9.44 -8.94 7.64
N ARG A 170 10.01 -8.66 8.82
CA ARG A 170 11.43 -8.33 8.95
C ARG A 170 12.35 -9.54 8.88
N SER A 171 11.82 -10.72 9.21
CA SER A 171 12.58 -11.95 9.23
C SER A 171 11.73 -13.16 8.85
N LYS A 172 12.40 -14.24 8.45
CA LYS A 172 11.79 -15.56 8.26
C LYS A 172 11.06 -16.03 9.53
N ARG A 173 11.65 -15.76 10.71
CA ARG A 173 11.05 -16.12 11.99
C ARG A 173 9.71 -15.40 12.21
N ASP A 174 9.63 -14.11 11.87
CA ASP A 174 8.39 -13.35 12.01
C ASP A 174 7.31 -13.89 11.09
N ALA A 175 7.67 -14.24 9.85
CA ALA A 175 6.75 -14.85 8.89
C ALA A 175 6.20 -16.19 9.44
N GLU A 176 7.06 -17.09 9.91
CA GLU A 176 6.65 -18.38 10.44
C GLU A 176 5.80 -18.24 11.72
N LEU A 177 6.18 -17.36 12.63
CA LEU A 177 5.41 -17.09 13.85
C LEU A 177 4.03 -16.54 13.50
N THR A 178 3.95 -15.58 12.60
CA THR A 178 2.67 -14.97 12.21
C THR A 178 1.78 -15.99 11.50
N LYS A 179 2.31 -16.81 10.59
CA LYS A 179 1.56 -17.91 9.98
C LYS A 179 1.01 -18.89 11.02
N ALA A 180 1.82 -19.24 12.04
CA ALA A 180 1.39 -20.14 13.11
C ALA A 180 0.25 -19.52 13.95
N ILE A 181 0.30 -18.22 14.20
CA ILE A 181 -0.79 -17.49 14.90
C ILE A 181 -2.05 -17.50 14.06
N TYR A 182 -1.98 -17.09 12.79
CA TYR A 182 -3.16 -16.97 11.92
C TYR A 182 -3.83 -18.32 11.60
N ARG A 183 -3.08 -19.43 11.65
CA ARG A 183 -3.67 -20.78 11.56
C ARG A 183 -4.53 -21.15 12.77
N ARG A 184 -4.33 -20.50 13.91
CA ARG A 184 -5.05 -20.76 15.17
C ARG A 184 -6.09 -19.71 15.51
N VAL A 185 -5.82 -18.46 15.13
CA VAL A 185 -6.62 -17.30 15.50
C VAL A 185 -7.13 -16.65 14.21
N PRO A 186 -8.44 -16.60 14.00
CA PRO A 186 -9.00 -15.99 12.78
C PRO A 186 -8.76 -14.49 12.76
N VAL A 187 -8.71 -13.92 11.54
CA VAL A 187 -8.68 -12.47 11.33
C VAL A 187 -9.90 -11.80 11.97
N LEU A 188 -9.79 -10.52 12.27
CA LEU A 188 -10.87 -9.75 12.90
C LEU A 188 -12.15 -9.75 12.06
N TRP A 189 -11.99 -9.60 10.75
CA TRP A 189 -13.09 -9.59 9.79
C TRP A 189 -12.59 -10.09 8.43
N ARG A 190 -13.32 -11.02 7.84
CA ARG A 190 -13.16 -11.46 6.45
C ARG A 190 -14.40 -11.01 5.67
N GLU A 191 -14.18 -10.33 4.52
CA GLU A 191 -15.26 -9.78 3.71
C GLU A 191 -15.92 -10.86 2.84
N GLU A 192 -15.12 -11.74 2.23
CA GLU A 192 -15.61 -12.79 1.32
C GLU A 192 -14.96 -14.16 1.57
N PRO A 193 -15.74 -15.19 1.97
CA PRO A 193 -17.08 -15.09 2.53
C PRO A 193 -17.08 -14.33 3.85
N GLU A 194 -18.16 -13.60 4.13
CA GLU A 194 -18.23 -12.77 5.33
C GLU A 194 -18.09 -13.58 6.62
N GLN A 195 -17.07 -13.25 7.40
CA GLN A 195 -16.81 -13.86 8.70
C GLN A 195 -16.37 -12.80 9.69
N ASN A 196 -17.11 -12.65 10.77
CA ASN A 196 -16.82 -11.72 11.85
C ASN A 196 -16.85 -12.47 13.20
N PRO A 197 -15.87 -13.36 13.44
CA PRO A 197 -15.86 -14.22 14.64
C PRO A 197 -15.71 -13.41 15.93
N TRP A 198 -15.14 -12.21 15.84
CA TRP A 198 -14.92 -11.33 16.99
C TRP A 198 -16.08 -10.35 17.22
N ARG A 199 -17.09 -10.33 16.35
CA ARG A 199 -18.24 -9.42 16.41
C ARG A 199 -17.83 -7.94 16.50
N VAL A 200 -16.78 -7.55 15.76
CA VAL A 200 -16.29 -6.18 15.69
C VAL A 200 -16.98 -5.42 14.57
N SER A 201 -17.08 -4.11 14.72
CA SER A 201 -17.47 -3.21 13.64
C SER A 201 -16.47 -2.06 13.56
N PHE A 202 -16.12 -1.66 12.34
CA PHE A 202 -15.21 -0.55 12.09
C PHE A 202 -15.99 0.67 11.64
N ARG A 203 -15.61 1.83 12.17
CA ARG A 203 -16.11 3.13 11.71
C ARG A 203 -14.92 4.03 11.46
N GLN A 204 -14.86 4.58 10.26
CA GLN A 204 -13.81 5.54 9.89
C GLN A 204 -14.32 6.95 10.12
N GLY A 205 -13.45 7.82 10.66
CA GLY A 205 -13.75 9.24 10.79
C GLY A 205 -14.90 9.54 11.74
N LEU A 206 -14.98 8.83 12.89
CA LEU A 206 -16.01 9.10 13.90
C LEU A 206 -15.99 10.57 14.34
N PHE A 207 -14.81 11.16 14.47
CA PHE A 207 -14.57 12.57 14.74
C PHE A 207 -13.40 13.09 13.91
N ASN A 208 -13.53 14.31 13.43
CA ASN A 208 -12.43 15.07 12.82
C ASN A 208 -12.02 16.18 13.81
N MET A 209 -10.76 16.11 14.30
CA MET A 209 -10.26 17.04 15.31
C MET A 209 -10.25 18.52 14.86
N ALA A 210 -10.22 18.77 13.56
CA ALA A 210 -10.26 20.12 13.01
C ALA A 210 -11.70 20.62 12.80
N SER A 211 -12.53 19.87 12.07
CA SER A 211 -13.90 20.28 11.75
C SER A 211 -14.87 20.16 12.92
N ASP A 212 -14.64 19.20 13.81
CA ASP A 212 -15.55 18.88 14.91
C ASP A 212 -15.06 19.41 16.26
N SER A 213 -14.04 20.28 16.25
CA SER A 213 -13.43 20.84 17.47
C SER A 213 -14.43 21.48 18.43
N GLY A 214 -15.49 22.07 17.90
CA GLY A 214 -16.57 22.65 18.69
C GLY A 214 -17.42 21.66 19.50
N LEU A 215 -17.37 20.38 19.21
CA LEU A 215 -18.07 19.32 19.92
C LEU A 215 -17.34 18.87 21.19
N PHE A 216 -16.04 19.09 21.25
CA PHE A 216 -15.22 18.63 22.37
C PHE A 216 -15.30 19.59 23.57
N ARG A 217 -15.21 19.03 24.77
CA ARG A 217 -15.16 19.75 26.02
C ARG A 217 -13.86 19.43 26.74
N THR A 218 -13.29 20.44 27.39
CA THR A 218 -12.06 20.27 28.18
C THR A 218 -12.35 19.83 29.61
N GLU A 219 -13.57 20.12 30.09
CA GLU A 219 -13.98 19.76 31.44
C GLU A 219 -14.92 18.55 31.45
N PRO A 220 -14.79 17.66 32.44
CA PRO A 220 -15.72 16.56 32.62
C PRO A 220 -17.16 17.09 32.85
N GLY A 221 -18.15 16.33 32.36
CA GLY A 221 -19.55 16.65 32.50
C GLY A 221 -20.47 15.45 32.40
N GLU A 222 -21.71 15.60 32.85
CA GLU A 222 -22.70 14.54 32.72
C GLU A 222 -22.95 14.17 31.23
N GLY A 223 -22.97 12.88 30.92
CA GLY A 223 -23.14 12.39 29.54
C GLY A 223 -21.90 12.53 28.63
N LEU A 224 -20.81 13.08 29.12
CA LEU A 224 -19.58 13.18 28.41
C LEU A 224 -18.72 11.91 28.62
N VAL A 225 -18.11 11.44 27.56
CA VAL A 225 -17.16 10.33 27.60
C VAL A 225 -15.75 10.83 27.22
N ARG A 226 -14.73 10.18 27.77
CA ARG A 226 -13.35 10.53 27.48
C ARG A 226 -13.02 10.21 26.04
N LEU A 227 -12.50 11.20 25.30
CA LEU A 227 -11.93 10.99 23.99
C LEU A 227 -10.53 10.40 24.12
N TYR A 228 -10.30 9.23 23.49
CA TYR A 228 -9.00 8.59 23.45
C TYR A 228 -8.24 8.95 22.18
N GLN A 229 -6.95 9.22 22.35
CA GLN A 229 -5.98 9.32 21.26
C GLN A 229 -5.09 8.09 21.23
N ALA A 230 -4.51 7.78 20.08
CA ALA A 230 -3.69 6.58 19.91
C ALA A 230 -2.52 6.48 20.90
N ASN A 231 -1.90 7.60 21.27
CA ASN A 231 -0.82 7.68 22.25
C ASN A 231 -1.25 7.44 23.70
N MET A 232 -2.54 7.41 24.00
CA MET A 232 -3.06 7.10 25.33
C MET A 232 -3.21 5.61 25.60
N LEU A 233 -3.09 4.80 24.55
CA LEU A 233 -3.26 3.36 24.60
C LEU A 233 -1.92 2.68 24.35
N HIS A 234 -1.67 1.60 25.07
CA HIS A 234 -0.57 0.70 24.84
C HIS A 234 -1.08 -0.73 24.82
N HIS A 235 -0.25 -1.67 24.37
CA HIS A 235 -0.62 -3.09 24.37
C HIS A 235 -1.04 -3.53 25.76
N PHE A 236 -2.29 -4.00 25.91
CA PHE A 236 -2.92 -4.42 27.17
C PHE A 236 -3.09 -3.33 28.23
N ASP A 237 -2.79 -2.07 27.94
CA ASP A 237 -3.02 -0.96 28.87
C ASP A 237 -3.75 0.21 28.17
N HIS A 238 -5.04 0.36 28.48
CA HIS A 238 -5.88 1.43 27.94
C HIS A 238 -5.73 2.76 28.69
N ARG A 239 -4.83 2.85 29.65
CA ARG A 239 -4.55 4.05 30.48
C ARG A 239 -3.07 4.40 30.47
N TRP A 240 -2.36 4.01 29.42
CA TRP A 240 -0.90 4.19 29.30
C TRP A 240 -0.45 5.63 29.44
N ALA A 241 -1.15 6.57 28.85
CA ALA A 241 -0.85 7.98 28.95
C ALA A 241 -2.10 8.82 29.15
N THR A 242 -1.93 10.03 29.70
CA THR A 242 -3.00 11.01 29.84
C THR A 242 -2.57 12.33 29.22
N HIS A 243 -3.47 12.97 28.50
CA HIS A 243 -3.23 14.31 27.99
C HIS A 243 -3.55 15.32 29.09
N VAL A 244 -2.57 16.15 29.46
CA VAL A 244 -2.76 17.27 30.38
C VAL A 244 -2.70 18.54 29.53
N PRO A 245 -3.76 19.38 29.52
CA PRO A 245 -3.77 20.61 28.75
C PRO A 245 -2.56 21.50 29.13
N GLY A 246 -1.82 21.98 28.11
CA GLY A 246 -0.65 22.83 28.30
C GLY A 246 0.67 22.10 28.61
N MET A 247 0.68 20.78 28.69
CA MET A 247 1.92 20.00 28.83
C MET A 247 2.13 19.11 27.61
N PRO A 248 3.39 18.89 27.16
CA PRO A 248 3.66 17.85 26.19
C PRO A 248 3.23 16.51 26.77
N SER A 249 2.67 15.63 25.92
CA SER A 249 2.22 14.30 26.34
C SER A 249 3.35 13.58 27.07
N LYS A 250 3.19 13.33 28.37
CA LYS A 250 4.12 12.49 29.11
C LYS A 250 3.81 11.02 28.79
N MET A 251 4.80 10.33 28.26
CA MET A 251 4.86 8.87 28.30
C MET A 251 5.20 8.40 29.71
#